data_4957a162c99e95aabe5cae79e4085fb4
#
_entry.id   4957a162c99e95aabe5cae79e4085fb4
#
_cell.length_a   1.000
_cell.length_b   1.000
_cell.length_c   1.000
_cell.angle_alpha   90.00
_cell.angle_beta   90.00
_cell.angle_gamma   90.00
#
_symmetry.space_group_name_H-M   'P 1'
#
loop_
_entity.id
_entity.type
_entity.pdbx_description
1 polymer ?
#
loop_
_entity_poly.entity_id
_entity_poly.type
_entity_poly.pdbx_seq_one_letter_code
_entity_poly.pdbx_strand_id
1 'polypeptide(L)'
;MKVIEIEQGSADWEQLREGRLTGTKIGSIYAKSRKADEMFDTSKHLLGFYELLAERLTDSDDLSSSVERGKALESEALEVASDELGIDFVHGNVWELDKNHIESPDGYTSDLKMAIEIKCLSSARHIQTIYEDTPPKEYATEYANYFLVNNELEVLIVFLYDPRFINDKLRTHYWFLNRMDLMPQIKALKQVKKAVLKELKEAEEKLTER
;
A
#
# COMPACT_ATOMS: atom_id res chain seq x y z
N MET A 1 -17.45 4.49 37.71
CA MET A 1 -16.01 4.47 37.32
C MET A 1 -15.35 3.34 38.09
N LYS A 2 -14.58 2.49 37.41
CA LYS A 2 -13.79 1.42 38.01
C LYS A 2 -12.31 1.87 38.02
N VAL A 3 -11.64 1.74 39.14
CA VAL A 3 -10.19 1.91 39.22
C VAL A 3 -9.52 0.57 38.94
N ILE A 4 -8.54 0.57 38.04
CA ILE A 4 -7.72 -0.61 37.72
C ILE A 4 -6.31 -0.29 38.20
N GLU A 5 -5.83 -1.07 39.19
CA GLU A 5 -4.46 -0.95 39.69
C GLU A 5 -3.54 -1.71 38.73
N ILE A 6 -2.71 -0.97 38.00
CA ILE A 6 -1.76 -1.50 37.01
C ILE A 6 -0.57 -0.55 36.92
N GLU A 7 0.63 -1.10 36.77
CA GLU A 7 1.85 -0.32 36.62
C GLU A 7 1.88 0.36 35.24
N GLN A 8 1.96 1.68 35.24
CA GLN A 8 2.01 2.48 34.02
C GLN A 8 3.29 2.17 33.24
N GLY A 9 3.16 1.90 31.94
CA GLY A 9 4.27 1.52 31.04
C GLY A 9 4.62 0.04 31.04
N SER A 10 3.92 -0.79 31.83
CA SER A 10 4.06 -2.25 31.75
C SER A 10 3.38 -2.81 30.50
N ALA A 11 3.76 -4.04 30.09
CA ALA A 11 3.10 -4.73 28.97
C ALA A 11 1.58 -4.88 29.21
N ASP A 12 1.16 -5.19 30.43
CA ASP A 12 -0.25 -5.31 30.79
C ASP A 12 -0.98 -3.96 30.68
N TRP A 13 -0.30 -2.84 31.01
CA TRP A 13 -0.86 -1.51 30.85
C TRP A 13 -1.01 -1.15 29.37
N GLU A 14 -0.04 -1.50 28.52
CA GLU A 14 -0.11 -1.31 27.08
C GLU A 14 -1.25 -2.14 26.48
N GLN A 15 -1.35 -3.42 26.82
CA GLN A 15 -2.43 -4.31 26.41
C GLN A 15 -3.81 -3.81 26.87
N LEU A 16 -3.89 -3.28 28.11
CA LEU A 16 -5.14 -2.67 28.60
C LEU A 16 -5.60 -1.49 27.73
N ARG A 17 -4.69 -0.77 27.10
CA ARG A 17 -4.96 0.41 26.28
C ARG A 17 -5.24 0.07 24.81
N GLU A 18 -4.89 -1.13 24.38
CA GLU A 18 -5.10 -1.61 23.02
C GLU A 18 -6.59 -1.58 22.65
N GLY A 19 -6.91 -1.13 21.45
CA GLY A 19 -8.29 -0.99 20.97
C GLY A 19 -9.16 0.00 21.75
N ARG A 20 -8.60 0.74 22.71
CA ARG A 20 -9.34 1.70 23.55
C ARG A 20 -8.97 3.15 23.22
N LEU A 21 -9.98 4.00 23.27
CA LEU A 21 -9.81 5.43 23.04
C LEU A 21 -9.21 6.09 24.29
N THR A 22 -7.99 6.60 24.15
CA THR A 22 -7.29 7.36 25.20
C THR A 22 -7.13 8.81 24.79
N GLY A 23 -6.84 9.71 25.75
CA GLY A 23 -6.63 11.13 25.47
C GLY A 23 -5.52 11.38 24.43
N THR A 24 -4.43 10.57 24.48
CA THR A 24 -3.32 10.65 23.53
C THR A 24 -3.75 10.23 22.12
N LYS A 25 -4.53 9.17 22.00
CA LYS A 25 -5.01 8.66 20.69
C LYS A 25 -5.96 9.64 19.99
N ILE A 26 -6.77 10.40 20.72
CA ILE A 26 -7.65 11.41 20.10
C ILE A 26 -6.88 12.42 19.25
N GLY A 27 -5.70 12.85 19.72
CA GLY A 27 -4.84 13.79 18.99
C GLY A 27 -4.31 13.29 17.67
N SER A 28 -4.23 11.94 17.47
CA SER A 28 -3.84 11.31 16.21
C SER A 28 -5.02 10.98 15.30
N ILE A 29 -6.26 11.02 15.81
CA ILE A 29 -7.49 10.70 15.04
C ILE A 29 -7.93 11.87 14.17
N TYR A 30 -7.85 13.10 14.69
CA TYR A 30 -8.32 14.30 14.02
C TYR A 30 -7.27 15.41 14.04
N ALA A 31 -7.23 16.20 12.98
CA ALA A 31 -6.42 17.41 12.96
C ALA A 31 -6.98 18.46 13.95
N LYS A 32 -6.12 19.35 14.45
CA LYS A 32 -6.58 20.51 15.24
C LYS A 32 -7.46 21.39 14.37
N SER A 33 -8.61 21.81 14.89
CA SER A 33 -9.46 22.77 14.20
C SER A 33 -8.79 24.15 14.09
N ARG A 34 -9.07 24.85 12.99
CA ARG A 34 -8.70 26.28 12.82
C ARG A 34 -9.75 27.23 13.40
N LYS A 35 -10.90 26.71 13.80
CA LYS A 35 -11.98 27.47 14.42
C LYS A 35 -11.75 27.55 15.93
N ALA A 36 -11.97 28.72 16.50
CA ALA A 36 -11.66 28.98 17.90
C ALA A 36 -12.54 28.23 18.92
N ASP A 37 -13.72 27.82 18.51
CA ASP A 37 -14.73 27.12 19.30
C ASP A 37 -14.71 25.58 19.12
N GLU A 38 -13.88 25.07 18.22
CA GLU A 38 -13.73 23.65 17.96
C GLU A 38 -12.30 23.19 18.28
N MET A 39 -12.15 22.12 19.05
CA MET A 39 -10.83 21.56 19.38
C MET A 39 -10.24 20.79 18.19
N PHE A 40 -11.06 20.05 17.45
CA PHE A 40 -10.66 19.20 16.35
C PHE A 40 -11.53 19.41 15.12
N ASP A 41 -10.92 19.25 13.95
CA ASP A 41 -11.63 19.15 12.68
C ASP A 41 -12.03 17.68 12.45
N THR A 42 -13.30 17.39 12.65
CA THR A 42 -13.85 16.03 12.52
C THR A 42 -14.31 15.68 11.10
N SER A 43 -14.04 16.54 10.12
CA SER A 43 -14.44 16.30 8.73
C SER A 43 -13.66 15.18 8.05
N LYS A 44 -12.46 14.86 8.56
CA LYS A 44 -11.60 13.83 8.01
C LYS A 44 -10.82 13.12 9.12
N HIS A 45 -10.78 11.79 9.04
CA HIS A 45 -9.94 10.96 9.90
C HIS A 45 -8.46 11.05 9.47
N LEU A 46 -7.57 11.07 10.45
CA LEU A 46 -6.14 10.85 10.29
C LEU A 46 -5.80 9.38 10.53
N LEU A 47 -4.54 9.01 10.30
CA LEU A 47 -4.06 7.63 10.41
C LEU A 47 -4.38 7.00 11.77
N GLY A 48 -4.31 7.75 12.87
CA GLY A 48 -4.62 7.26 14.23
C GLY A 48 -6.03 6.70 14.41
N PHE A 49 -7.01 7.11 13.60
CA PHE A 49 -8.34 6.47 13.57
C PHE A 49 -8.21 5.01 13.05
N TYR A 50 -7.47 4.82 11.98
CA TYR A 50 -7.28 3.52 11.35
C TYR A 50 -6.37 2.60 12.17
N GLU A 51 -5.39 3.18 12.89
CA GLU A 51 -4.57 2.45 13.88
C GLU A 51 -5.47 1.88 14.99
N LEU A 52 -6.33 2.72 15.58
CA LEU A 52 -7.26 2.27 16.60
C LEU A 52 -8.26 1.23 16.07
N LEU A 53 -8.68 1.38 14.82
CA LEU A 53 -9.58 0.42 14.17
C LEU A 53 -8.86 -0.91 13.91
N ALA A 54 -7.60 -0.87 13.45
CA ALA A 54 -6.78 -2.05 13.25
C ALA A 54 -6.55 -2.83 14.55
N GLU A 55 -6.19 -2.14 15.66
CA GLU A 55 -6.05 -2.76 16.99
C GLU A 55 -7.28 -3.56 17.44
N ARG A 56 -8.48 -3.15 17.00
CA ARG A 56 -9.75 -3.84 17.32
C ARG A 56 -10.08 -5.00 16.41
N LEU A 57 -9.47 -5.06 15.25
CA LEU A 57 -9.82 -5.99 14.17
C LEU A 57 -8.74 -7.02 13.87
N THR A 58 -7.57 -6.90 14.51
CA THR A 58 -6.44 -7.82 14.35
C THR A 58 -6.08 -8.50 15.66
N ASP A 59 -5.49 -9.71 15.56
CA ASP A 59 -5.08 -10.53 16.71
C ASP A 59 -3.56 -10.48 16.98
N SER A 60 -2.77 -9.74 16.18
CA SER A 60 -1.32 -9.92 16.24
C SER A 60 -0.53 -8.65 16.50
N ASP A 61 0.50 -8.82 17.33
CA ASP A 61 1.57 -7.86 17.62
C ASP A 61 2.73 -7.97 16.63
N ASP A 62 2.47 -8.18 15.33
CA ASP A 62 3.56 -8.25 14.36
C ASP A 62 4.31 -6.92 14.29
N LEU A 63 5.47 -6.88 14.97
CA LEU A 63 6.39 -5.75 15.02
C LEU A 63 7.35 -5.70 13.81
N SER A 64 7.25 -6.66 12.87
CA SER A 64 8.08 -6.67 11.68
C SER A 64 7.84 -5.43 10.82
N SER A 65 8.88 -4.93 10.17
CA SER A 65 8.72 -3.83 9.21
C SER A 65 7.76 -4.25 8.09
N SER A 66 7.00 -3.31 7.55
CA SER A 66 6.07 -3.59 6.43
C SER A 66 6.77 -4.21 5.22
N VAL A 67 8.05 -3.89 5.01
CA VAL A 67 8.88 -4.43 3.93
C VAL A 67 9.25 -5.89 4.16
N GLU A 68 9.69 -6.25 5.38
CA GLU A 68 10.03 -7.64 5.73
C GLU A 68 8.79 -8.54 5.69
N ARG A 69 7.69 -8.05 6.23
CA ARG A 69 6.41 -8.76 6.18
C ARG A 69 5.91 -8.92 4.74
N GLY A 70 6.01 -7.88 3.90
CA GLY A 70 5.65 -7.96 2.50
C GLY A 70 6.34 -9.10 1.78
N LYS A 71 7.66 -9.18 1.89
CA LYS A 71 8.47 -10.27 1.30
C LYS A 71 8.10 -11.65 1.84
N ALA A 72 7.80 -11.75 3.14
CA ALA A 72 7.44 -13.03 3.75
C ALA A 72 6.05 -13.53 3.30
N LEU A 73 5.13 -12.63 3.01
CA LEU A 73 3.74 -12.94 2.67
C LEU A 73 3.46 -12.97 1.17
N GLU A 74 4.40 -12.54 0.32
CA GLU A 74 4.18 -12.35 -1.13
C GLU A 74 3.68 -13.64 -1.82
N SER A 75 4.36 -14.77 -1.56
CA SER A 75 3.96 -16.06 -2.16
C SER A 75 2.58 -16.53 -1.69
N GLU A 76 2.30 -16.42 -0.39
CA GLU A 76 0.99 -16.76 0.18
C GLU A 76 -0.11 -15.85 -0.37
N ALA A 77 0.16 -14.54 -0.44
CA ALA A 77 -0.79 -13.57 -0.98
C ALA A 77 -1.10 -13.80 -2.46
N LEU A 78 -0.12 -14.25 -3.25
CA LEU A 78 -0.33 -14.59 -4.67
C LEU A 78 -1.21 -15.83 -4.83
N GLU A 79 -1.02 -16.87 -3.99
CA GLU A 79 -1.89 -18.05 -3.96
C GLU A 79 -3.32 -17.66 -3.60
N VAL A 80 -3.50 -16.88 -2.53
CA VAL A 80 -4.81 -16.37 -2.10
C VAL A 80 -5.47 -15.55 -3.22
N ALA A 81 -4.72 -14.68 -3.89
CA ALA A 81 -5.23 -13.89 -4.99
C ALA A 81 -5.66 -14.74 -6.19
N SER A 82 -4.87 -15.78 -6.52
CA SER A 82 -5.20 -16.72 -7.59
C SER A 82 -6.51 -17.45 -7.32
N ASP A 83 -6.68 -17.93 -6.08
CA ASP A 83 -7.89 -18.64 -5.66
C ASP A 83 -9.11 -17.73 -5.63
N GLU A 84 -8.97 -16.51 -5.05
CA GLU A 84 -10.09 -15.56 -4.90
C GLU A 84 -10.57 -15.00 -6.24
N LEU A 85 -9.64 -14.71 -7.15
CA LEU A 85 -9.93 -14.13 -8.46
C LEU A 85 -10.22 -15.19 -9.53
N GLY A 86 -9.87 -16.46 -9.29
CA GLY A 86 -9.95 -17.53 -10.29
C GLY A 86 -9.01 -17.29 -11.46
N ILE A 87 -7.84 -16.69 -11.22
CA ILE A 87 -6.84 -16.35 -12.24
C ILE A 87 -5.53 -17.08 -11.94
N ASP A 88 -5.03 -17.82 -12.92
CA ASP A 88 -3.71 -18.45 -12.82
C ASP A 88 -2.61 -17.42 -13.08
N PHE A 89 -1.89 -17.02 -12.03
CA PHE A 89 -0.73 -16.16 -12.14
C PHE A 89 0.57 -16.96 -12.23
N VAL A 90 1.41 -16.61 -13.19
CA VAL A 90 2.82 -16.98 -13.21
C VAL A 90 3.53 -16.08 -12.18
N HIS A 91 4.33 -16.66 -11.30
CA HIS A 91 5.13 -15.91 -10.32
C HIS A 91 6.02 -14.88 -11.04
N GLY A 92 6.17 -13.72 -10.44
CA GLY A 92 6.79 -12.57 -11.05
C GLY A 92 8.21 -12.80 -11.56
N ASN A 93 8.47 -12.22 -12.71
CA ASN A 93 9.78 -12.08 -13.32
C ASN A 93 10.00 -10.61 -13.68
N VAL A 94 11.24 -10.23 -13.92
CA VAL A 94 11.55 -8.87 -14.37
C VAL A 94 11.11 -8.70 -15.82
N TRP A 95 10.29 -7.68 -16.08
CA TRP A 95 9.98 -7.21 -17.41
C TRP A 95 10.95 -6.11 -17.81
N GLU A 96 11.55 -6.25 -18.97
CA GLU A 96 12.49 -5.27 -19.53
C GLU A 96 11.96 -4.75 -20.87
N LEU A 97 11.66 -3.45 -20.93
CA LEU A 97 11.34 -2.77 -22.17
C LEU A 97 12.61 -2.41 -22.94
N ASP A 98 13.59 -1.87 -22.21
CA ASP A 98 14.94 -1.56 -22.70
C ASP A 98 15.90 -1.43 -21.49
N LYS A 99 17.18 -1.16 -21.76
CA LYS A 99 18.23 -1.06 -20.71
C LYS A 99 17.96 -0.03 -19.59
N ASN A 100 16.97 0.86 -19.75
CA ASN A 100 16.62 1.91 -18.79
C ASN A 100 15.23 1.73 -18.18
N HIS A 101 14.42 0.77 -18.68
CA HIS A 101 13.03 0.62 -18.29
C HIS A 101 12.74 -0.84 -17.96
N ILE A 102 12.61 -1.09 -16.68
CA ILE A 102 12.25 -2.40 -16.12
C ILE A 102 11.08 -2.28 -15.17
N GLU A 103 10.38 -3.39 -14.94
CA GLU A 103 9.37 -3.57 -13.90
C GLU A 103 9.36 -5.02 -13.42
N SER A 104 8.89 -5.26 -12.20
CA SER A 104 8.84 -6.59 -11.60
C SER A 104 7.47 -6.81 -10.98
N PRO A 105 6.49 -7.34 -11.72
CA PRO A 105 5.20 -7.70 -11.15
C PRO A 105 5.33 -8.87 -10.18
N ASP A 106 4.50 -8.91 -9.14
CA ASP A 106 4.45 -10.05 -8.22
C ASP A 106 3.88 -11.29 -8.92
N GLY A 107 2.99 -11.08 -9.89
CA GLY A 107 2.48 -12.11 -10.77
C GLY A 107 1.89 -11.55 -12.06
N TYR A 108 1.71 -12.41 -13.06
CA TYR A 108 1.11 -12.03 -14.34
C TYR A 108 0.50 -13.24 -15.04
N THR A 109 -0.47 -13.01 -15.93
CA THR A 109 -1.06 -14.07 -16.76
C THR A 109 -0.12 -14.46 -17.90
N SER A 110 -0.18 -15.71 -18.35
CA SER A 110 0.70 -16.24 -19.39
C SER A 110 0.64 -15.49 -20.73
N ASP A 111 -0.47 -14.79 -21.01
CA ASP A 111 -0.66 -13.94 -22.17
C ASP A 111 -0.15 -12.49 -21.97
N LEU A 112 0.40 -12.17 -20.79
CA LEU A 112 0.94 -10.87 -20.39
C LEU A 112 -0.08 -9.72 -20.38
N LYS A 113 -1.37 -10.01 -20.45
CA LYS A 113 -2.42 -8.98 -20.49
C LYS A 113 -2.88 -8.52 -19.13
N MET A 114 -2.70 -9.36 -18.12
CA MET A 114 -2.98 -9.01 -16.73
C MET A 114 -1.74 -9.20 -15.87
N ALA A 115 -1.55 -8.29 -14.93
CA ALA A 115 -0.54 -8.39 -13.88
C ALA A 115 -1.18 -8.13 -12.53
N ILE A 116 -0.52 -8.57 -11.47
CA ILE A 116 -0.92 -8.31 -10.10
C ILE A 116 0.26 -7.70 -9.35
N GLU A 117 -0.06 -6.70 -8.54
CA GLU A 117 0.81 -6.05 -7.58
C GLU A 117 0.23 -6.24 -6.19
N ILE A 118 0.97 -6.92 -5.33
CA ILE A 118 0.56 -7.27 -3.97
C ILE A 118 1.08 -6.22 -3.00
N LYS A 119 0.22 -5.76 -2.11
CA LYS A 119 0.58 -4.81 -1.06
C LYS A 119 0.21 -5.35 0.31
N CYS A 120 1.21 -5.77 1.09
CA CYS A 120 1.08 -6.17 2.49
C CYS A 120 1.39 -4.98 3.40
N LEU A 121 0.46 -4.04 3.47
CA LEU A 121 0.58 -2.80 4.24
C LEU A 121 0.54 -3.06 5.76
N SER A 122 0.83 -2.03 6.57
CA SER A 122 0.44 -2.10 7.99
C SER A 122 -1.07 -2.22 8.09
N SER A 123 -1.59 -2.87 9.14
CA SER A 123 -3.04 -3.09 9.29
C SER A 123 -3.84 -1.79 9.29
N ALA A 124 -3.27 -0.70 9.85
CA ALA A 124 -3.88 0.62 9.82
C ALA A 124 -3.99 1.18 8.39
N ARG A 125 -2.95 1.05 7.58
CA ARG A 125 -2.97 1.48 6.16
C ARG A 125 -3.85 0.59 5.32
N HIS A 126 -3.85 -0.72 5.57
CA HIS A 126 -4.70 -1.69 4.91
C HIS A 126 -6.19 -1.32 5.11
N ILE A 127 -6.63 -1.17 6.37
CA ILE A 127 -8.03 -0.83 6.66
C ILE A 127 -8.40 0.58 6.19
N GLN A 128 -7.47 1.55 6.24
CA GLN A 128 -7.70 2.88 5.67
C GLN A 128 -7.98 2.79 4.17
N THR A 129 -7.18 2.03 3.44
CA THR A 129 -7.28 1.87 1.99
C THR A 129 -8.60 1.22 1.59
N ILE A 130 -9.04 0.19 2.34
CA ILE A 130 -10.37 -0.43 2.17
C ILE A 130 -11.48 0.58 2.47
N TYR A 131 -11.36 1.33 3.59
CA TYR A 131 -12.38 2.29 4.00
C TYR A 131 -12.54 3.45 3.00
N GLU A 132 -11.43 3.93 2.42
CA GLU A 132 -11.42 4.98 1.41
C GLU A 132 -11.78 4.46 0.00
N ASP A 133 -11.83 3.13 -0.18
CA ASP A 133 -12.08 2.43 -1.45
C ASP A 133 -11.28 2.99 -2.62
N THR A 134 -9.99 3.18 -2.38
CA THR A 134 -9.05 3.66 -3.41
C THR A 134 -7.70 2.95 -3.27
N PRO A 135 -7.09 2.51 -4.38
CA PRO A 135 -5.74 1.93 -4.31
C PRO A 135 -4.76 2.93 -3.69
N PRO A 136 -3.72 2.45 -2.96
CA PRO A 136 -2.73 3.31 -2.32
C PRO A 136 -2.08 4.28 -3.31
N LYS A 137 -2.32 5.58 -3.12
CA LYS A 137 -1.93 6.64 -4.06
C LYS A 137 -0.42 6.86 -4.14
N GLU A 138 0.30 6.49 -3.11
CA GLU A 138 1.76 6.55 -3.05
C GLU A 138 2.45 5.69 -4.11
N TYR A 139 1.77 4.66 -4.62
CA TYR A 139 2.26 3.77 -5.67
C TYR A 139 1.74 4.11 -7.08
N ALA A 140 1.05 5.24 -7.26
CA ALA A 140 0.46 5.61 -8.54
C ALA A 140 1.47 5.67 -9.72
N THR A 141 2.73 6.07 -9.43
CA THR A 141 3.81 6.09 -10.42
C THR A 141 4.23 4.67 -10.82
N GLU A 142 4.29 3.75 -9.86
CA GLU A 142 4.58 2.34 -10.06
C GLU A 142 3.49 1.70 -10.92
N TYR A 143 2.21 1.93 -10.60
CA TYR A 143 1.09 1.42 -11.41
C TYR A 143 1.17 1.88 -12.87
N ALA A 144 1.50 3.15 -13.12
CA ALA A 144 1.68 3.66 -14.48
C ALA A 144 2.91 3.05 -15.19
N ASN A 145 3.95 2.67 -14.41
CA ASN A 145 5.16 2.09 -14.95
C ASN A 145 4.95 0.68 -15.50
N TYR A 146 4.10 -0.13 -14.87
CA TYR A 146 3.72 -1.45 -15.40
C TYR A 146 3.22 -1.34 -16.84
N PHE A 147 2.29 -0.43 -17.08
CA PHE A 147 1.72 -0.20 -18.43
C PHE A 147 2.71 0.46 -19.40
N LEU A 148 3.69 1.20 -18.89
CA LEU A 148 4.73 1.79 -19.74
C LEU A 148 5.72 0.72 -20.21
N VAL A 149 6.09 -0.21 -19.34
CA VAL A 149 7.07 -1.27 -19.63
C VAL A 149 6.44 -2.35 -20.48
N ASN A 150 5.24 -2.81 -20.15
CA ASN A 150 4.51 -3.80 -20.94
C ASN A 150 3.36 -3.15 -21.72
N ASN A 151 3.53 -3.01 -23.04
CA ASN A 151 2.52 -2.38 -23.91
C ASN A 151 1.28 -3.26 -24.12
N GLU A 152 1.39 -4.58 -23.92
CA GLU A 152 0.28 -5.54 -24.06
C GLU A 152 -0.58 -5.63 -22.78
N LEU A 153 -0.08 -5.11 -21.66
CA LEU A 153 -0.80 -5.13 -20.39
C LEU A 153 -2.10 -4.32 -20.50
N GLU A 154 -3.22 -4.97 -20.31
CA GLU A 154 -4.56 -4.36 -20.33
C GLU A 154 -5.04 -3.97 -18.94
N VAL A 155 -4.75 -4.82 -17.94
CA VAL A 155 -5.21 -4.66 -16.56
C VAL A 155 -4.06 -4.91 -15.56
N LEU A 156 -3.91 -4.02 -14.60
CA LEU A 156 -3.12 -4.22 -13.39
C LEU A 156 -4.07 -4.40 -12.21
N ILE A 157 -3.95 -5.51 -11.48
CA ILE A 157 -4.67 -5.78 -10.25
C ILE A 157 -3.81 -5.30 -9.09
N VAL A 158 -4.32 -4.38 -8.28
CA VAL A 158 -3.70 -4.01 -7.01
C VAL A 158 -4.40 -4.81 -5.93
N PHE A 159 -3.68 -5.72 -5.28
CA PHE A 159 -4.22 -6.67 -4.31
C PHE A 159 -3.64 -6.40 -2.92
N LEU A 160 -4.51 -6.13 -1.96
CA LEU A 160 -4.13 -6.00 -0.56
C LEU A 160 -4.23 -7.36 0.12
N TYR A 161 -3.24 -7.67 0.97
CA TYR A 161 -3.27 -8.85 1.81
C TYR A 161 -2.76 -8.56 3.22
N ASP A 162 -3.57 -8.92 4.23
CA ASP A 162 -3.19 -8.90 5.64
C ASP A 162 -3.92 -10.03 6.40
N PRO A 163 -3.25 -11.17 6.66
CA PRO A 163 -3.88 -12.33 7.31
C PRO A 163 -4.20 -12.11 8.79
N ARG A 164 -3.74 -11.02 9.42
CA ARG A 164 -3.93 -10.72 10.84
C ARG A 164 -5.36 -10.31 11.19
N PHE A 165 -6.16 -9.87 10.22
CA PHE A 165 -7.55 -9.51 10.48
C PHE A 165 -8.37 -10.73 10.90
N ILE A 166 -9.11 -10.59 12.02
CA ILE A 166 -10.01 -11.62 12.58
C ILE A 166 -11.12 -11.96 11.59
N ASN A 167 -11.67 -10.94 10.93
CA ASN A 167 -12.67 -11.10 9.89
C ASN A 167 -12.00 -11.37 8.54
N ASP A 168 -12.15 -12.57 7.99
CA ASP A 168 -11.58 -12.99 6.72
C ASP A 168 -11.88 -12.03 5.56
N LYS A 169 -13.06 -11.40 5.57
CA LYS A 169 -13.48 -10.41 4.55
C LYS A 169 -12.65 -9.13 4.55
N LEU A 170 -11.86 -8.89 5.60
CA LEU A 170 -10.96 -7.76 5.69
C LEU A 170 -9.51 -8.13 5.38
N ARG A 171 -9.21 -9.42 5.17
CA ARG A 171 -7.86 -9.89 4.88
C ARG A 171 -7.40 -9.53 3.49
N THR A 172 -8.34 -9.45 2.55
CA THR A 172 -8.10 -9.15 1.15
C THR A 172 -8.94 -7.97 0.68
N HIS A 173 -8.42 -7.23 -0.28
CA HIS A 173 -9.18 -6.26 -1.08
C HIS A 173 -8.42 -5.98 -2.37
N TYR A 174 -9.11 -5.65 -3.46
CA TYR A 174 -8.43 -5.44 -4.74
C TYR A 174 -9.15 -4.45 -5.65
N TRP A 175 -8.39 -3.87 -6.58
CA TRP A 175 -8.86 -3.00 -7.63
C TRP A 175 -8.30 -3.43 -8.98
N PHE A 176 -9.10 -3.31 -10.01
CA PHE A 176 -8.67 -3.47 -11.40
C PHE A 176 -8.36 -2.10 -11.97
N LEU A 177 -7.11 -1.85 -12.29
CA LEU A 177 -6.66 -0.64 -12.95
C LEU A 177 -6.54 -0.91 -14.44
N ASN A 178 -7.39 -0.27 -15.26
CA ASN A 178 -7.35 -0.48 -16.70
C ASN A 178 -6.36 0.50 -17.35
N ARG A 179 -5.66 0.04 -18.36
CA ARG A 179 -4.74 0.87 -19.16
C ARG A 179 -5.38 2.18 -19.62
N MET A 180 -6.62 2.13 -20.10
CA MET A 180 -7.30 3.30 -20.65
C MET A 180 -7.49 4.41 -19.60
N ASP A 181 -7.77 4.04 -18.36
CA ASP A 181 -7.98 4.98 -17.26
C ASP A 181 -6.68 5.68 -16.83
N LEU A 182 -5.54 5.00 -17.04
CA LEU A 182 -4.21 5.49 -16.67
C LEU A 182 -3.44 6.13 -17.84
N MET A 183 -4.02 6.24 -19.04
CA MET A 183 -3.34 6.80 -20.21
C MET A 183 -2.72 8.20 -19.98
N PRO A 184 -3.36 9.13 -19.25
CA PRO A 184 -2.73 10.43 -18.95
C PRO A 184 -1.46 10.27 -18.09
N GLN A 185 -1.50 9.42 -17.06
CA GLN A 185 -0.38 9.14 -16.15
C GLN A 185 0.76 8.44 -16.88
N ILE A 186 0.46 7.45 -17.73
CA ILE A 186 1.45 6.73 -18.56
C ILE A 186 2.17 7.72 -19.49
N LYS A 187 1.44 8.61 -20.15
CA LYS A 187 2.02 9.63 -21.03
C LYS A 187 2.91 10.61 -20.27
N ALA A 188 2.44 11.09 -19.11
CA ALA A 188 3.21 11.99 -18.25
C ALA A 188 4.50 11.30 -17.76
N LEU A 189 4.41 10.07 -17.26
CA LEU A 189 5.56 9.30 -16.81
C LEU A 189 6.59 9.08 -17.93
N LYS A 190 6.15 8.77 -19.14
CA LYS A 190 7.04 8.61 -20.31
C LYS A 190 7.83 9.89 -20.59
N GLN A 191 7.19 11.06 -20.49
CA GLN A 191 7.87 12.35 -20.70
C GLN A 191 8.88 12.64 -19.59
N VAL A 192 8.52 12.42 -18.32
CA VAL A 192 9.42 12.58 -17.18
C VAL A 192 10.64 11.68 -17.30
N LYS A 193 10.44 10.39 -17.58
CA LYS A 193 11.55 9.43 -17.76
C LYS A 193 12.49 9.85 -18.88
N LYS A 194 11.96 10.34 -20.00
CA LYS A 194 12.77 10.84 -21.11
C LYS A 194 13.63 12.07 -20.70
N ALA A 195 13.06 13.00 -19.92
CA ALA A 195 13.79 14.16 -19.40
C ALA A 195 14.91 13.72 -18.44
N VAL A 196 14.60 12.84 -17.48
CA VAL A 196 15.59 12.31 -16.53
C VAL A 196 16.75 11.60 -17.23
N LEU A 197 16.47 10.77 -18.24
CA LEU A 197 17.53 10.09 -19.00
C LEU A 197 18.44 11.07 -19.76
N LYS A 198 17.88 12.16 -20.26
CA LYS A 198 18.67 13.21 -20.89
C LYS A 198 19.58 13.91 -19.88
N GLU A 199 19.04 14.30 -18.73
CA GLU A 199 19.80 14.95 -17.64
C GLU A 199 20.91 14.05 -17.09
N LEU A 200 20.63 12.75 -16.93
CA LEU A 200 21.63 11.78 -16.51
C LEU A 200 22.79 11.69 -17.49
N LYS A 201 22.49 11.63 -18.80
CA LYS A 201 23.52 11.59 -19.85
C LYS A 201 24.38 12.86 -19.82
N GLU A 202 23.77 14.05 -19.73
CA GLU A 202 24.50 15.33 -19.64
C GLU A 202 25.38 15.39 -18.38
N ALA A 203 24.90 14.85 -17.25
CA ALA A 203 25.68 14.78 -16.02
C ALA A 203 26.87 13.80 -16.13
N GLU A 204 26.67 12.65 -16.74
CA GLU A 204 27.73 11.66 -17.00
C GLU A 204 28.84 12.24 -17.89
N GLU A 205 28.46 12.88 -18.99
CA GLU A 205 29.41 13.56 -19.90
C GLU A 205 30.23 14.63 -19.13
N LYS A 206 29.59 15.49 -18.37
CA LYS A 206 30.24 16.54 -17.57
C LYS A 206 31.20 15.97 -16.50
N LEU A 207 30.93 14.80 -15.95
CA LEU A 207 31.77 14.18 -14.92
C LEU A 207 32.96 13.41 -15.51
N THR A 208 32.79 12.89 -16.73
CA THR A 208 33.86 12.13 -17.44
C THR A 208 34.82 13.03 -18.20
N GLU A 209 34.47 14.27 -18.49
CA GLU A 209 35.36 15.29 -19.11
C GLU A 209 36.26 16.03 -18.11
N ARG A 210 36.22 15.68 -16.83
CA ARG A 210 37.08 16.22 -15.76
C ARG A 210 38.32 15.36 -15.53
#